data_17600b65f8e96236ae76e1794a61b644
#
_entry.id   17600b65f8e96236ae76e1794a61b644
#
_cell.length_a   1.000
_cell.length_b   1.000
_cell.length_c   1.000
_cell.angle_alpha   90.00
_cell.angle_beta   90.00
_cell.angle_gamma   90.00
#
_symmetry.space_group_name_H-M   'P 1'
#
loop_
_entity.id
_entity.type
_entity.pdbx_description
1 polymer ?
#
loop_
_entity_poly.entity_id
_entity_poly.type
_entity_poly.pdbx_seq_one_letter_code
_entity_poly.pdbx_strand_id
1 'polypeptide(L)'
;MITIRPIRKDEIPSAKRVMLTVAYGIFGWDGSLEDSIHYFENSDEFVDMDNLESHYFDNGGLFLAALNDGSLIGSGAIRKLDTTTAELKRIWLLEVYHGRGIGYQLVTLLFNFARDQAYQYVRLQTSPQQIRALAFYKKLGFKEIPCYNDDNETVSMEIALMGTK
;
A
#
# COMPACT_ATOMS: atom_id res chain seq x y z
N MET A 1 5.14 10.87 -18.18
CA MET A 1 4.11 9.81 -18.38
C MET A 1 4.09 8.88 -17.19
N ILE A 2 2.92 8.65 -16.65
CA ILE A 2 2.75 7.76 -15.50
C ILE A 2 2.57 6.32 -16.00
N THR A 3 3.34 5.41 -15.42
CA THR A 3 3.27 3.98 -15.70
C THR A 3 3.04 3.25 -14.39
N ILE A 4 2.14 2.27 -14.36
CA ILE A 4 1.91 1.40 -13.21
C ILE A 4 2.11 -0.04 -13.68
N ARG A 5 3.00 -0.76 -13.00
CA ARG A 5 3.35 -2.15 -13.33
C ARG A 5 3.85 -2.89 -12.10
N PRO A 6 3.96 -4.21 -12.15
CA PRO A 6 4.58 -4.95 -11.04
C PRO A 6 5.99 -4.42 -10.72
N ILE A 7 6.27 -4.31 -9.43
CA ILE A 7 7.56 -3.83 -8.96
C ILE A 7 8.66 -4.86 -9.24
N ARG A 8 9.87 -4.38 -9.46
CA ARG A 8 11.07 -5.20 -9.61
C ARG A 8 11.88 -5.21 -8.32
N LYS A 9 12.65 -6.26 -8.11
CA LYS A 9 13.50 -6.37 -6.91
C LYS A 9 14.48 -5.22 -6.78
N ASP A 10 15.05 -4.77 -7.88
CA ASP A 10 16.01 -3.67 -7.89
C ASP A 10 15.37 -2.30 -7.61
N GLU A 11 14.03 -2.24 -7.58
CA GLU A 11 13.29 -1.02 -7.27
C GLU A 11 12.90 -0.92 -5.78
N ILE A 12 13.12 -1.96 -5.00
CA ILE A 12 12.76 -1.96 -3.58
C ILE A 12 13.41 -0.82 -2.80
N PRO A 13 14.71 -0.53 -2.96
CA PRO A 13 15.30 0.62 -2.26
C PRO A 13 14.60 1.94 -2.57
N SER A 14 14.24 2.17 -3.83
CA SER A 14 13.50 3.38 -4.23
C SER A 14 12.09 3.42 -3.63
N ALA A 15 11.41 2.27 -3.57
CA ALA A 15 10.09 2.18 -2.96
C ALA A 15 10.14 2.48 -1.46
N LYS A 16 11.11 1.93 -0.75
CA LYS A 16 11.32 2.24 0.67
C LYS A 16 11.55 3.73 0.88
N ARG A 17 12.36 4.35 0.03
CA ARG A 17 12.65 5.78 0.12
C ARG A 17 11.38 6.62 -0.08
N VAL A 18 10.55 6.28 -1.06
CA VAL A 18 9.28 6.97 -1.29
C VAL A 18 8.38 6.86 -0.05
N MET A 19 8.23 5.67 0.48
CA MET A 19 7.40 5.42 1.67
C MET A 19 7.88 6.24 2.86
N LEU A 20 9.18 6.21 3.12
CA LEU A 20 9.76 6.92 4.27
C LEU A 20 9.70 8.43 4.08
N THR A 21 9.84 8.93 2.86
CA THR A 21 9.70 10.35 2.55
C THR A 21 8.29 10.83 2.90
N VAL A 22 7.27 10.10 2.48
CA VAL A 22 5.87 10.45 2.77
C VAL A 22 5.57 10.32 4.26
N ALA A 23 6.00 9.21 4.87
CA ALA A 23 5.78 8.95 6.29
C ALA A 23 6.45 10.01 7.16
N TYR A 24 7.66 10.42 6.83
CA TYR A 24 8.38 11.49 7.53
C TYR A 24 7.53 12.77 7.59
N GLY A 25 6.92 13.13 6.47
CA GLY A 25 6.04 14.31 6.41
C GLY A 25 4.76 14.16 7.23
N ILE A 26 4.22 12.94 7.33
CA ILE A 26 2.98 12.69 8.07
C ILE A 26 3.23 12.62 9.58
N PHE A 27 4.25 11.86 10.00
CA PHE A 27 4.46 11.52 11.41
C PHE A 27 5.37 12.50 12.14
N GLY A 28 6.07 13.36 11.42
CA GLY A 28 6.91 14.40 12.04
C GLY A 28 8.05 13.84 12.88
N TRP A 29 8.71 12.78 12.40
CA TRP A 29 9.82 12.17 13.14
C TRP A 29 10.95 13.16 13.39
N ASP A 30 11.63 12.98 14.52
CA ASP A 30 12.80 13.78 14.88
C ASP A 30 13.97 13.53 13.93
N GLY A 31 14.84 14.53 13.79
CA GLY A 31 16.01 14.44 12.93
C GLY A 31 15.68 14.71 11.48
N SER A 32 16.63 14.42 10.60
CA SER A 32 16.47 14.64 9.16
C SER A 32 15.75 13.47 8.50
N LEU A 33 15.24 13.70 7.28
CA LEU A 33 14.69 12.62 6.45
C LEU A 33 15.75 11.53 6.23
N GLU A 34 16.98 11.88 5.94
CA GLU A 34 18.05 10.89 5.72
C GLU A 34 18.32 10.05 6.97
N ASP A 35 18.23 10.63 8.16
CA ASP A 35 18.36 9.88 9.41
C ASP A 35 17.25 8.84 9.53
N SER A 36 16.02 9.21 9.21
CA SER A 36 14.87 8.30 9.24
C SER A 36 15.01 7.18 8.21
N ILE A 37 15.44 7.51 7.00
CA ILE A 37 15.67 6.51 5.95
C ILE A 37 16.73 5.52 6.40
N HIS A 38 17.86 6.01 6.93
CA HIS A 38 18.93 5.16 7.41
C HIS A 38 18.47 4.23 8.55
N TYR A 39 17.63 4.74 9.46
CA TYR A 39 17.11 3.97 10.58
C TYR A 39 16.20 2.83 10.11
N PHE A 40 15.27 3.12 9.19
CA PHE A 40 14.21 2.17 8.83
C PHE A 40 14.57 1.23 7.68
N GLU A 41 15.43 1.62 6.74
CA GLU A 41 15.63 0.86 5.49
C GLU A 41 16.10 -0.59 5.71
N ASN A 42 16.84 -0.84 6.80
CA ASN A 42 17.32 -2.17 7.16
C ASN A 42 16.63 -2.74 8.41
N SER A 43 15.50 -2.16 8.80
CA SER A 43 14.72 -2.63 9.95
C SER A 43 13.71 -3.70 9.53
N ASP A 44 13.06 -4.31 10.52
CA ASP A 44 12.00 -5.30 10.29
C ASP A 44 10.74 -4.69 9.68
N GLU A 45 10.66 -3.37 9.57
CA GLU A 45 9.53 -2.64 9.01
C GLU A 45 9.21 -3.05 7.58
N PHE A 46 10.24 -3.46 6.82
CA PHE A 46 10.11 -3.77 5.40
C PHE A 46 10.38 -5.24 5.07
N VAL A 47 10.20 -6.13 6.05
CA VAL A 47 10.48 -7.56 5.85
C VAL A 47 9.68 -8.16 4.69
N ASP A 48 8.44 -7.68 4.51
CA ASP A 48 7.59 -8.11 3.40
C ASP A 48 8.15 -7.69 2.04
N MET A 49 8.72 -6.50 1.96
CA MET A 49 9.30 -5.98 0.71
C MET A 49 10.64 -6.64 0.40
N ASP A 50 11.39 -7.00 1.43
CA ASP A 50 12.65 -7.74 1.27
C ASP A 50 12.41 -9.20 0.84
N ASN A 51 11.17 -9.68 0.95
CA ASN A 51 10.75 -11.04 0.60
C ASN A 51 9.51 -11.00 -0.30
N LEU A 52 9.59 -10.27 -1.41
CA LEU A 52 8.47 -10.00 -2.33
C LEU A 52 7.74 -11.27 -2.76
N GLU A 53 8.48 -12.30 -3.15
CA GLU A 53 7.87 -13.52 -3.70
C GLU A 53 7.01 -14.19 -2.64
N SER A 54 7.56 -14.46 -1.47
CA SER A 54 6.85 -15.20 -0.42
C SER A 54 5.71 -14.41 0.19
N HIS A 55 5.83 -13.09 0.27
CA HIS A 55 4.79 -12.24 0.87
C HIS A 55 3.70 -11.82 -0.10
N TYR A 56 4.02 -11.67 -1.38
CA TYR A 56 3.09 -11.14 -2.38
C TYR A 56 2.90 -12.08 -3.56
N PHE A 57 3.86 -12.18 -4.45
CA PHE A 57 3.66 -12.85 -5.75
C PHE A 57 3.32 -14.34 -5.63
N ASP A 58 3.90 -15.04 -4.67
CA ASP A 58 3.62 -16.47 -4.42
C ASP A 58 2.57 -16.66 -3.32
N ASN A 59 1.99 -15.58 -2.81
CA ASN A 59 0.99 -15.61 -1.75
C ASN A 59 -0.33 -14.98 -2.21
N GLY A 60 -0.74 -15.28 -3.44
CA GLY A 60 -2.00 -14.78 -3.98
C GLY A 60 -2.08 -13.26 -4.04
N GLY A 61 -0.95 -12.59 -4.24
CA GLY A 61 -0.85 -11.14 -4.17
C GLY A 61 -0.11 -10.51 -5.34
N LEU A 62 -0.03 -9.19 -5.28
CA LEU A 62 0.58 -8.35 -6.30
C LEU A 62 1.18 -7.12 -5.63
N PHE A 63 2.31 -6.67 -6.11
CA PHE A 63 2.96 -5.43 -5.65
C PHE A 63 3.23 -4.57 -6.87
N LEU A 64 2.61 -3.37 -6.90
CA LEU A 64 2.72 -2.45 -8.03
C LEU A 64 3.63 -1.27 -7.70
N ALA A 65 4.39 -0.86 -8.69
CA ALA A 65 5.13 0.40 -8.67
C ALA A 65 4.43 1.40 -9.60
N ALA A 66 4.33 2.64 -9.14
CA ALA A 66 3.93 3.77 -9.97
C ALA A 66 5.18 4.56 -10.31
N LEU A 67 5.38 4.85 -11.60
CA LEU A 67 6.57 5.54 -12.10
C LEU A 67 6.15 6.75 -12.93
N ASN A 68 6.96 7.79 -12.85
CA ASN A 68 6.87 8.93 -13.75
C ASN A 68 8.16 9.01 -14.55
N ASP A 69 8.06 8.74 -15.85
CA ASP A 69 9.22 8.71 -16.77
C ASP A 69 10.38 7.87 -16.20
N GLY A 70 10.04 6.71 -15.63
CA GLY A 70 11.01 5.76 -15.09
C GLY A 70 11.42 5.97 -13.65
N SER A 71 11.02 7.09 -13.02
CA SER A 71 11.29 7.35 -11.60
C SER A 71 10.14 6.83 -10.74
N LEU A 72 10.44 6.02 -9.74
CA LEU A 72 9.43 5.49 -8.84
C LEU A 72 8.86 6.59 -7.96
N ILE A 73 7.54 6.78 -7.99
CA ILE A 73 6.85 7.85 -7.27
C ILE A 73 5.82 7.32 -6.27
N GLY A 74 5.49 6.05 -6.34
CA GLY A 74 4.49 5.46 -5.45
C GLY A 74 4.41 3.97 -5.60
N SER A 75 3.55 3.37 -4.81
CA SER A 75 3.37 1.93 -4.75
C SER A 75 1.97 1.56 -4.28
N GLY A 76 1.64 0.29 -4.44
CA GLY A 76 0.46 -0.31 -3.85
C GLY A 76 0.57 -1.81 -3.93
N ALA A 77 0.05 -2.51 -2.93
CA ALA A 77 0.16 -3.95 -2.87
C ALA A 77 -1.10 -4.57 -2.31
N ILE A 78 -1.30 -5.84 -2.62
CA ILE A 78 -2.37 -6.64 -2.08
C ILE A 78 -1.84 -8.06 -1.88
N ARG A 79 -2.26 -8.71 -0.81
CA ARG A 79 -1.85 -10.08 -0.50
C ARG A 79 -3.00 -10.86 0.10
N LYS A 80 -2.87 -12.18 0.09
CA LYS A 80 -3.83 -13.05 0.73
C LYS A 80 -3.83 -12.84 2.24
N LEU A 81 -5.01 -12.62 2.82
CA LEU A 81 -5.21 -12.64 4.26
C LEU A 81 -5.84 -13.98 4.68
N ASP A 82 -6.88 -14.39 3.97
CA ASP A 82 -7.48 -15.72 4.09
C ASP A 82 -8.09 -16.12 2.73
N THR A 83 -8.86 -17.21 2.70
CA THR A 83 -9.40 -17.74 1.43
C THR A 83 -10.35 -16.80 0.72
N THR A 84 -11.00 -15.87 1.43
CA THR A 84 -11.99 -14.95 0.85
C THR A 84 -11.56 -13.50 0.88
N THR A 85 -10.50 -13.17 1.63
CA THR A 85 -10.14 -11.79 1.94
C THR A 85 -8.68 -11.52 1.58
N ALA A 86 -8.45 -10.44 0.85
CA ALA A 86 -7.12 -9.91 0.59
C ALA A 86 -6.88 -8.68 1.45
N GLU A 87 -5.62 -8.36 1.67
CA GLU A 87 -5.21 -7.19 2.44
C GLU A 87 -4.47 -6.20 1.54
N LEU A 88 -4.98 -4.97 1.52
CA LEU A 88 -4.35 -3.85 0.81
C LEU A 88 -3.22 -3.31 1.66
N LYS A 89 -2.04 -3.18 1.08
CA LYS A 89 -0.83 -2.75 1.78
C LYS A 89 -0.01 -1.80 0.91
N ARG A 90 0.84 -1.03 1.57
CA ARG A 90 1.90 -0.26 0.89
C ARG A 90 1.36 0.72 -0.16
N ILE A 91 0.19 1.32 0.11
CA ILE A 91 -0.34 2.40 -0.71
C ILE A 91 0.37 3.69 -0.30
N TRP A 92 1.34 4.10 -1.09
CA TRP A 92 2.11 5.31 -0.87
C TRP A 92 2.29 6.06 -2.17
N LEU A 93 2.22 7.37 -2.11
CA LEU A 93 2.41 8.22 -3.28
C LEU A 93 3.05 9.53 -2.82
N LEU A 94 4.10 9.96 -3.51
CA LEU A 94 4.72 11.25 -3.23
C LEU A 94 3.66 12.36 -3.29
N GLU A 95 3.74 13.28 -2.34
CA GLU A 95 2.71 14.32 -2.16
C GLU A 95 2.48 15.15 -3.41
N VAL A 96 3.55 15.47 -4.16
CA VAL A 96 3.42 16.30 -5.37
C VAL A 96 2.57 15.65 -6.46
N TYR A 97 2.33 14.35 -6.37
CA TYR A 97 1.50 13.61 -7.31
C TYR A 97 0.06 13.39 -6.82
N HIS A 98 -0.28 13.88 -5.63
CA HIS A 98 -1.65 13.77 -5.11
C HIS A 98 -2.63 14.57 -5.96
N GLY A 99 -3.88 14.09 -6.02
CA GLY A 99 -4.95 14.77 -6.76
C GLY A 99 -4.96 14.53 -8.26
N ARG A 100 -4.14 13.62 -8.76
CA ARG A 100 -4.05 13.28 -10.19
C ARG A 100 -4.67 11.93 -10.54
N GLY A 101 -5.34 11.28 -9.59
CA GLY A 101 -5.98 9.98 -9.80
C GLY A 101 -5.05 8.79 -9.79
N ILE A 102 -3.76 8.96 -9.46
CA ILE A 102 -2.79 7.86 -9.47
C ILE A 102 -3.10 6.83 -8.38
N GLY A 103 -3.43 7.29 -7.18
CA GLY A 103 -3.84 6.40 -6.07
C GLY A 103 -5.07 5.59 -6.44
N TYR A 104 -6.04 6.22 -7.09
CA TYR A 104 -7.24 5.55 -7.58
C TYR A 104 -6.89 4.49 -8.62
N GLN A 105 -5.98 4.79 -9.55
CA GLN A 105 -5.53 3.82 -10.55
C GLN A 105 -4.85 2.61 -9.91
N LEU A 106 -3.97 2.85 -8.93
CA LEU A 106 -3.31 1.78 -8.18
C LEU A 106 -4.34 0.85 -7.53
N VAL A 107 -5.29 1.42 -6.79
CA VAL A 107 -6.30 0.63 -6.09
C VAL A 107 -7.22 -0.10 -7.06
N THR A 108 -7.58 0.53 -8.18
CA THR A 108 -8.42 -0.11 -9.22
C THR A 108 -7.74 -1.34 -9.78
N LEU A 109 -6.44 -1.25 -10.10
CA LEU A 109 -5.69 -2.40 -10.61
C LEU A 109 -5.59 -3.52 -9.58
N LEU A 110 -5.37 -3.16 -8.31
CA LEU A 110 -5.31 -4.15 -7.23
C LEU A 110 -6.67 -4.81 -6.99
N PHE A 111 -7.75 -4.06 -7.06
CA PHE A 111 -9.10 -4.63 -6.94
C PHE A 111 -9.44 -5.55 -8.08
N ASN A 112 -9.07 -5.21 -9.32
CA ASN A 112 -9.26 -6.08 -10.47
C ASN A 112 -8.48 -7.39 -10.30
N PHE A 113 -7.24 -7.30 -9.83
CA PHE A 113 -6.45 -8.47 -9.50
C PHE A 113 -7.16 -9.34 -8.43
N ALA A 114 -7.65 -8.69 -7.36
CA ALA A 114 -8.33 -9.40 -6.27
C ALA A 114 -9.59 -10.13 -6.77
N ARG A 115 -10.37 -9.49 -7.64
CA ARG A 115 -11.55 -10.13 -8.25
C ARG A 115 -11.16 -11.32 -9.10
N ASP A 116 -10.10 -11.19 -9.89
CA ASP A 116 -9.60 -12.27 -10.75
C ASP A 116 -9.11 -13.47 -9.93
N GLN A 117 -8.62 -13.21 -8.71
CA GLN A 117 -8.21 -14.25 -7.76
C GLN A 117 -9.38 -14.79 -6.92
N ALA A 118 -10.59 -14.30 -7.17
CA ALA A 118 -11.83 -14.71 -6.48
C ALA A 118 -11.89 -14.27 -5.00
N TYR A 119 -11.17 -13.24 -4.61
CA TYR A 119 -11.37 -12.63 -3.30
C TYR A 119 -12.72 -11.91 -3.26
N GLN A 120 -13.39 -11.99 -2.13
CA GLN A 120 -14.69 -11.35 -1.91
C GLN A 120 -14.58 -10.03 -1.15
N TYR A 121 -13.54 -9.89 -0.35
CA TYR A 121 -13.32 -8.72 0.52
C TYR A 121 -11.89 -8.25 0.43
N VAL A 122 -11.71 -6.95 0.65
CA VAL A 122 -10.39 -6.35 0.85
C VAL A 122 -10.41 -5.62 2.18
N ARG A 123 -9.42 -5.90 3.01
CA ARG A 123 -9.17 -5.20 4.28
C ARG A 123 -7.90 -4.39 4.19
N LEU A 124 -7.80 -3.40 5.05
CA LEU A 124 -6.59 -2.62 5.24
C LEU A 124 -6.49 -2.15 6.68
N GLN A 125 -5.28 -1.79 7.06
CA GLN A 125 -5.02 -1.07 8.30
C GLN A 125 -4.19 0.16 7.97
N THR A 126 -4.51 1.27 8.63
CA THR A 126 -3.78 2.52 8.45
C THR A 126 -3.74 3.27 9.77
N SER A 127 -2.73 4.11 9.96
CA SER A 127 -2.61 4.94 11.14
C SER A 127 -3.74 5.99 11.18
N PRO A 128 -4.32 6.28 12.37
CA PRO A 128 -5.29 7.36 12.50
C PRO A 128 -4.70 8.73 12.16
N GLN A 129 -3.38 8.88 12.13
CA GLN A 129 -2.71 10.11 11.71
C GLN A 129 -2.72 10.32 10.20
N GLN A 130 -2.99 9.26 9.43
CA GLN A 130 -3.06 9.33 7.97
C GLN A 130 -4.45 9.81 7.54
N ILE A 131 -4.77 11.06 7.83
CA ILE A 131 -6.09 11.65 7.62
C ILE A 131 -6.49 11.62 6.14
N ARG A 132 -5.56 11.95 5.26
CA ARG A 132 -5.81 11.95 3.81
C ARG A 132 -6.11 10.53 3.30
N ALA A 133 -5.33 9.55 3.76
CA ALA A 133 -5.55 8.14 3.38
C ALA A 133 -6.90 7.65 3.86
N LEU A 134 -7.27 7.94 5.10
CA LEU A 134 -8.57 7.57 5.65
C LEU A 134 -9.72 8.13 4.81
N ALA A 135 -9.65 9.40 4.44
CA ALA A 135 -10.67 10.05 3.60
C ALA A 135 -10.74 9.38 2.22
N PHE A 136 -9.59 9.05 1.64
CA PHE A 136 -9.49 8.36 0.36
C PHE A 136 -10.17 6.99 0.42
N TYR A 137 -9.88 6.19 1.44
CA TYR A 137 -10.47 4.85 1.59
C TYR A 137 -11.98 4.92 1.83
N LYS A 138 -12.44 5.84 2.65
CA LYS A 138 -13.87 6.04 2.88
C LYS A 138 -14.59 6.41 1.57
N LYS A 139 -14.00 7.26 0.77
CA LYS A 139 -14.54 7.67 -0.52
C LYS A 139 -14.63 6.49 -1.50
N LEU A 140 -13.69 5.55 -1.42
CA LEU A 140 -13.72 4.32 -2.22
C LEU A 140 -14.83 3.35 -1.79
N GLY A 141 -15.36 3.50 -0.58
CA GLY A 141 -16.41 2.63 -0.05
C GLY A 141 -15.96 1.74 1.10
N PHE A 142 -14.72 1.88 1.57
CA PHE A 142 -14.28 1.16 2.77
C PHE A 142 -15.05 1.62 3.99
N LYS A 143 -15.38 0.67 4.86
CA LYS A 143 -16.03 0.93 6.15
C LYS A 143 -15.12 0.48 7.27
N GLU A 144 -15.13 1.22 8.37
CA GLU A 144 -14.36 0.84 9.55
C GLU A 144 -14.92 -0.45 10.15
N ILE A 145 -14.03 -1.34 10.55
CA ILE A 145 -14.34 -2.61 11.19
C ILE A 145 -13.51 -2.74 12.48
N PRO A 146 -13.89 -3.66 13.39
CA PRO A 146 -13.03 -3.97 14.53
C PRO A 146 -11.66 -4.46 14.06
N CYS A 147 -10.64 -4.20 14.89
CA CYS A 147 -9.29 -4.67 14.62
C CYS A 147 -9.28 -6.19 14.40
N TYR A 148 -8.64 -6.65 13.33
CA TYR A 148 -8.64 -8.06 12.95
C TYR A 148 -7.31 -8.76 13.24
N ASN A 149 -6.41 -8.09 13.94
CA ASN A 149 -5.13 -8.63 14.38
C ASN A 149 -4.70 -7.94 15.68
N ASP A 150 -3.43 -8.07 16.06
CA ASP A 150 -2.93 -7.53 17.33
C ASP A 150 -2.54 -6.05 17.26
N ASP A 151 -2.64 -5.41 16.09
CA ASP A 151 -2.26 -4.01 15.91
C ASP A 151 -3.41 -3.07 16.24
N ASN A 152 -3.65 -2.86 17.53
CA ASN A 152 -4.76 -2.05 18.05
C ASN A 152 -4.55 -0.54 17.86
N GLU A 153 -3.38 -0.11 17.41
CA GLU A 153 -3.07 1.30 17.21
C GLU A 153 -3.47 1.80 15.82
N THR A 154 -3.97 0.92 14.97
CA THR A 154 -4.40 1.25 13.62
C THR A 154 -5.92 1.29 13.51
N VAL A 155 -6.39 1.93 12.45
CA VAL A 155 -7.79 1.86 12.01
C VAL A 155 -7.88 0.72 11.00
N SER A 156 -8.81 -0.21 11.22
CA SER A 156 -9.08 -1.33 10.32
C SER A 156 -10.30 -1.03 9.48
N MET A 157 -10.23 -1.33 8.19
CA MET A 157 -11.31 -1.06 7.25
C MET A 157 -11.52 -2.25 6.31
N GLU A 158 -12.71 -2.37 5.77
CA GLU A 158 -13.07 -3.44 4.83
C GLU A 158 -13.99 -2.91 3.74
N ILE A 159 -13.83 -3.45 2.55
CA ILE A 159 -14.75 -3.25 1.44
C ILE A 159 -15.12 -4.62 0.86
N ALA A 160 -16.39 -4.79 0.51
CA ALA A 160 -16.83 -5.96 -0.26
C ALA A 160 -16.58 -5.69 -1.74
N LEU A 161 -15.93 -6.63 -2.41
CA LEU A 161 -15.74 -6.53 -3.85
C LEU A 161 -17.05 -6.95 -4.53
N MET A 162 -17.61 -6.02 -5.30
CA MET A 162 -18.80 -6.34 -6.07
C MET A 162 -18.43 -7.39 -7.10
N GLY A 163 -19.08 -8.55 -7.01
CA GLY A 163 -18.79 -9.64 -7.90
C GLY A 163 -19.07 -9.26 -9.36
N THR A 164 -18.12 -9.57 -10.24
CA THR A 164 -18.41 -9.63 -11.66
C THR A 164 -19.19 -10.92 -11.88
N LYS A 165 -20.31 -10.76 -12.46
CA LYS A 165 -21.17 -11.92 -12.79
C LYS A 165 -20.79 -12.54 -14.11
#